data_e289c8a651371344cf29a5c303baad08
#
_entry.id   e289c8a651371344cf29a5c303baad08
#
_cell.length_a   1.000
_cell.length_b   1.000
_cell.length_c   1.000
_cell.angle_alpha   90.00
_cell.angle_beta   90.00
_cell.angle_gamma   90.00
#
_symmetry.space_group_name_H-M   'P 1'
#
loop_
_entity.id
_entity.type
_entity.pdbx_description
1 polymer ?
#
loop_
_entity_poly.entity_id
_entity_poly.type
_entity_poly.pdbx_seq_one_letter_code
_entity_poly.pdbx_strand_id
1 'polypeptide(L)'
;MGNLDNNALYGLLLSLGTFLLSMFLTPFYTHVAYKYHFWKKQKKTTVSGDGLPIMTKLHAHKFKRVFPTMAGIIGVIAVTVVTLICNFDRAQTWLPIFGFLGGAIVGLIDDGINVFGSGEGAGGLRAPIKFAMITVVSLVLGWFFAYKLGWTSIHIPFAGDIEIGGVVMVGLFTFAVVATSNAVNISDGLDGLAGGLAMVAYGAFGTIALFRGQVYLFAFCMTVVGWLFSYVWFNVPPARFMMGDVGSFALGAGLGVVSMMTNSLLLLPVIGLLFVIEAGSSLIQMISKKYFKRKIFISAPIHHHLEASGWGEAKIVMRFWVIAGVCAIVGVFIAMVSGIIKK
;
A
#
# COMPACT_ATOMS: atom_id res chain seq x y z
N MET A 1 29.50 -14.93 -3.03
CA MET A 1 29.35 -13.78 -2.12
C MET A 1 29.42 -12.45 -2.87
N GLY A 2 30.45 -12.14 -3.67
CA GLY A 2 30.58 -10.81 -4.32
C GLY A 2 29.42 -10.31 -5.16
N ASN A 3 28.66 -11.19 -5.84
CA ASN A 3 27.48 -10.76 -6.62
C ASN A 3 26.29 -10.36 -5.73
N LEU A 4 26.09 -11.01 -4.58
CA LEU A 4 25.00 -10.68 -3.68
C LEU A 4 25.24 -9.32 -3.01
N ASP A 5 26.49 -9.05 -2.61
CA ASP A 5 26.88 -7.79 -1.98
C ASP A 5 26.69 -6.62 -2.95
N ASN A 6 27.10 -6.78 -4.22
CA ASN A 6 26.88 -5.76 -5.26
C ASN A 6 25.41 -5.52 -5.55
N ASN A 7 24.59 -6.56 -5.58
CA ASN A 7 23.16 -6.45 -5.81
C ASN A 7 22.44 -5.76 -4.63
N ALA A 8 22.85 -6.08 -3.40
CA ALA A 8 22.33 -5.42 -2.21
C ALA A 8 22.74 -3.94 -2.20
N LEU A 9 24.00 -3.63 -2.49
CA LEU A 9 24.50 -2.25 -2.60
C LEU A 9 23.72 -1.44 -3.64
N TYR A 10 23.48 -2.05 -4.82
CA TYR A 10 22.68 -1.40 -5.87
C TYR A 10 21.29 -0.98 -5.39
N GLY A 11 20.52 -1.88 -4.77
CA GLY A 11 19.20 -1.55 -4.24
C GLY A 11 19.24 -0.50 -3.13
N LEU A 12 20.24 -0.56 -2.23
CA LEU A 12 20.42 0.42 -1.16
C LEU A 12 20.76 1.81 -1.71
N LEU A 13 21.59 1.90 -2.74
CA LEU A 13 21.89 3.18 -3.41
C LEU A 13 20.65 3.79 -4.06
N LEU A 14 19.79 2.97 -4.70
CA LEU A 14 18.53 3.45 -5.26
C LEU A 14 17.54 3.89 -4.17
N SER A 15 17.50 3.19 -3.04
CA SER A 15 16.71 3.59 -1.87
C SER A 15 17.16 4.98 -1.38
N LEU A 16 18.46 5.17 -1.19
CA LEU A 16 19.01 6.45 -0.76
C LEU A 16 18.74 7.56 -1.78
N GLY A 17 18.93 7.29 -3.06
CA GLY A 17 18.62 8.23 -4.14
C GLY A 17 17.15 8.65 -4.15
N THR A 18 16.23 7.69 -3.99
CA THR A 18 14.80 7.97 -3.93
C THR A 18 14.41 8.74 -2.65
N PHE A 19 15.03 8.41 -1.52
CA PHE A 19 14.86 9.17 -0.28
C PHE A 19 15.26 10.64 -0.46
N LEU A 20 16.47 10.90 -0.99
CA LEU A 20 16.97 12.25 -1.21
C LEU A 20 16.10 13.01 -2.22
N LEU A 21 15.69 12.39 -3.32
CA LEU A 21 14.80 13.00 -4.30
C LEU A 21 13.45 13.35 -3.68
N SER A 22 12.88 12.45 -2.88
CA SER A 22 11.60 12.68 -2.19
C SER A 22 11.70 13.83 -1.18
N MET A 23 12.80 13.89 -0.41
CA MET A 23 13.07 15.00 0.51
C MET A 23 13.19 16.33 -0.24
N PHE A 24 13.86 16.33 -1.39
CA PHE A 24 13.99 17.52 -2.25
C PHE A 24 12.65 17.97 -2.85
N LEU A 25 11.79 17.04 -3.26
CA LEU A 25 10.48 17.36 -3.85
C LEU A 25 9.46 17.84 -2.80
N THR A 26 9.64 17.49 -1.53
CA THR A 26 8.67 17.80 -0.46
C THR A 26 8.40 19.29 -0.28
N PRO A 27 9.38 20.22 -0.26
CA PRO A 27 9.14 21.66 -0.17
C PRO A 27 8.32 22.20 -1.34
N PHE A 28 8.58 21.72 -2.56
CA PHE A 28 7.83 22.13 -3.76
C PHE A 28 6.37 21.68 -3.66
N TYR A 29 6.15 20.42 -3.29
CA TYR A 29 4.81 19.91 -3.04
C TYR A 29 4.08 20.72 -1.97
N THR A 30 4.70 20.95 -0.82
CA THR A 30 4.06 21.69 0.27
C THR A 30 3.71 23.11 -0.14
N HIS A 31 4.58 23.81 -0.87
CA HIS A 31 4.29 25.16 -1.39
C HIS A 31 3.03 25.15 -2.28
N VAL A 32 2.96 24.21 -3.24
CA VAL A 32 1.82 24.06 -4.16
C VAL A 32 0.55 23.69 -3.39
N ALA A 33 0.66 22.73 -2.48
CA ALA A 33 -0.48 22.21 -1.72
C ALA A 33 -1.11 23.27 -0.80
N TYR A 34 -0.28 24.14 -0.19
CA TYR A 34 -0.79 25.27 0.60
C TYR A 34 -1.36 26.38 -0.29
N LYS A 35 -0.74 26.67 -1.43
CA LYS A 35 -1.21 27.69 -2.37
C LYS A 35 -2.59 27.35 -2.96
N TYR A 36 -2.80 26.07 -3.32
CA TYR A 36 -4.03 25.60 -3.98
C TYR A 36 -4.99 24.87 -3.06
N HIS A 37 -4.75 24.89 -1.73
CA HIS A 37 -5.62 24.32 -0.70
C HIS A 37 -5.95 22.84 -0.93
N PHE A 38 -4.92 21.99 -1.05
CA PHE A 38 -5.09 20.54 -1.20
C PHE A 38 -5.60 19.89 0.10
N TRP A 39 -6.78 20.31 0.54
CA TRP A 39 -7.42 19.81 1.75
C TRP A 39 -8.52 18.82 1.42
N LYS A 40 -8.47 17.63 2.03
CA LYS A 40 -9.53 16.64 1.87
C LYS A 40 -10.82 17.15 2.55
N LYS A 41 -11.93 17.21 1.80
CA LYS A 41 -13.23 17.56 2.37
C LYS A 41 -13.71 16.43 3.27
N GLN A 42 -14.13 16.78 4.48
CA GLN A 42 -14.51 15.79 5.49
C GLN A 42 -15.87 15.17 5.20
N LYS A 43 -15.92 13.85 5.21
CA LYS A 43 -17.21 13.12 5.15
C LYS A 43 -17.86 13.16 6.54
N LYS A 44 -19.10 13.65 6.61
CA LYS A 44 -19.89 13.70 7.85
C LYS A 44 -20.64 12.39 8.13
N THR A 45 -20.73 11.49 7.13
CA THR A 45 -21.48 10.24 7.20
C THR A 45 -20.63 9.05 6.76
N THR A 46 -20.98 7.86 7.24
CA THR A 46 -20.40 6.58 6.77
C THR A 46 -20.92 6.23 5.36
N VAL A 47 -20.34 5.21 4.73
CA VAL A 47 -20.83 4.62 3.46
C VAL A 47 -22.28 4.13 3.59
N SER A 48 -22.72 3.79 4.80
CA SER A 48 -24.10 3.39 5.12
C SER A 48 -25.03 4.55 5.49
N GLY A 49 -24.57 5.81 5.39
CA GLY A 49 -25.37 7.01 5.72
C GLY A 49 -25.44 7.38 7.20
N ASP A 50 -24.86 6.55 8.10
CA ASP A 50 -24.82 6.84 9.54
C ASP A 50 -23.85 7.97 9.86
N GLY A 51 -24.18 8.82 10.85
CA GLY A 51 -23.23 9.80 11.40
C GLY A 51 -21.99 9.14 12.02
N LEU A 52 -20.88 9.88 12.08
CA LEU A 52 -19.60 9.44 12.65
C LEU A 52 -19.32 10.06 14.04
N PRO A 53 -20.18 9.89 15.07
CA PRO A 53 -20.07 10.62 16.32
C PRO A 53 -18.78 10.28 17.12
N ILE A 54 -18.32 9.03 17.03
CA ILE A 54 -17.12 8.56 17.74
C ILE A 54 -15.88 9.16 17.08
N MET A 55 -15.77 9.06 15.75
CA MET A 55 -14.65 9.61 14.98
C MET A 55 -14.56 11.14 15.10
N THR A 56 -15.71 11.83 15.09
CA THR A 56 -15.76 13.29 15.26
C THR A 56 -15.26 13.73 16.65
N LYS A 57 -15.55 12.96 17.70
CA LYS A 57 -15.03 13.24 19.06
C LYS A 57 -13.53 12.93 19.17
N LEU A 58 -13.08 11.77 18.70
CA LEU A 58 -11.69 11.34 18.79
C LEU A 58 -10.74 12.26 18.01
N HIS A 59 -11.16 12.67 16.82
CA HIS A 59 -10.35 13.52 15.93
C HIS A 59 -10.72 15.00 15.94
N ALA A 60 -11.46 15.49 16.95
CA ALA A 60 -11.83 16.89 17.05
C ALA A 60 -10.64 17.86 16.95
N HIS A 61 -9.46 17.47 17.44
CA HIS A 61 -8.20 18.20 17.27
C HIS A 61 -7.67 18.15 15.83
N LYS A 62 -7.75 16.99 15.14
CA LYS A 62 -7.35 16.86 13.75
C LYS A 62 -8.28 17.65 12.82
N PHE A 63 -9.58 17.70 13.13
CA PHE A 63 -10.55 18.49 12.36
C PHE A 63 -10.32 19.99 12.40
N LYS A 64 -9.63 20.50 13.43
CA LYS A 64 -9.23 21.91 13.52
C LYS A 64 -7.90 22.19 12.79
N ARG A 65 -7.10 21.17 12.50
CA ARG A 65 -5.84 21.32 11.76
C ARG A 65 -6.11 21.09 10.29
N VAL A 66 -5.83 22.13 9.51
CA VAL A 66 -5.85 22.05 8.06
C VAL A 66 -4.46 21.58 7.63
N PHE A 67 -4.36 20.39 7.03
CA PHE A 67 -3.11 19.88 6.50
C PHE A 67 -3.34 19.25 5.12
N PRO A 68 -2.32 19.35 4.22
CA PRO A 68 -2.45 18.86 2.86
C PRO A 68 -2.65 17.34 2.78
N THR A 69 -3.41 16.91 1.77
CA THR A 69 -3.50 15.52 1.31
C THR A 69 -2.85 15.37 -0.06
N MET A 70 -2.79 14.18 -0.63
CA MET A 70 -2.18 13.85 -1.93
C MET A 70 -0.63 13.87 -1.91
N ALA A 71 0.02 13.87 -0.74
CA ALA A 71 1.48 13.85 -0.67
C ALA A 71 2.10 12.56 -1.26
N GLY A 72 1.30 11.53 -1.50
CA GLY A 72 1.71 10.36 -2.27
C GLY A 72 2.26 10.67 -3.66
N ILE A 73 1.87 11.81 -4.26
CA ILE A 73 2.43 12.29 -5.54
C ILE A 73 3.95 12.42 -5.49
N ILE A 74 4.53 12.85 -4.36
CA ILE A 74 5.98 12.96 -4.17
C ILE A 74 6.63 11.61 -4.45
N GLY A 75 6.10 10.57 -3.81
CA GLY A 75 6.62 9.22 -3.97
C GLY A 75 6.36 8.62 -5.33
N VAL A 76 5.19 8.88 -5.89
CA VAL A 76 4.87 8.43 -7.26
C VAL A 76 5.87 8.98 -8.25
N ILE A 77 6.20 10.27 -8.17
CA ILE A 77 7.21 10.90 -9.02
C ILE A 77 8.59 10.33 -8.72
N ALA A 78 9.02 10.29 -7.46
CA ALA A 78 10.38 9.89 -7.09
C ALA A 78 10.66 8.42 -7.45
N VAL A 79 9.74 7.49 -7.09
CA VAL A 79 9.87 6.06 -7.42
C VAL A 79 9.88 5.85 -8.93
N THR A 80 8.98 6.53 -9.66
CA THR A 80 8.91 6.42 -11.12
C THR A 80 10.18 6.92 -11.79
N VAL A 81 10.67 8.10 -11.42
CA VAL A 81 11.88 8.69 -12.01
C VAL A 81 13.10 7.82 -11.75
N VAL A 82 13.32 7.41 -10.50
CA VAL A 82 14.48 6.56 -10.16
C VAL A 82 14.38 5.19 -10.82
N THR A 83 13.18 4.57 -10.86
CA THR A 83 12.99 3.28 -11.52
C THR A 83 13.24 3.38 -13.03
N LEU A 84 12.71 4.38 -13.71
CA LEU A 84 12.85 4.50 -15.15
C LEU A 84 14.28 4.89 -15.58
N ILE A 85 15.01 5.65 -14.79
CA ILE A 85 16.37 6.10 -15.14
C ILE A 85 17.41 5.06 -14.71
N CYS A 86 17.28 4.52 -13.50
CA CYS A 86 18.33 3.73 -12.87
C CYS A 86 17.98 2.24 -12.74
N ASN A 87 16.73 1.81 -12.89
CA ASN A 87 16.31 0.43 -12.59
C ASN A 87 15.38 -0.10 -13.69
N PHE A 88 15.71 0.18 -14.95
CA PHE A 88 14.87 -0.18 -16.07
C PHE A 88 15.19 -1.59 -16.60
N ASP A 89 14.41 -2.57 -16.15
CA ASP A 89 14.44 -3.94 -16.67
C ASP A 89 13.05 -4.37 -17.14
N ARG A 90 13.01 -4.94 -18.35
CA ARG A 90 11.74 -5.27 -18.99
C ARG A 90 10.99 -6.41 -18.31
N ALA A 91 11.70 -7.34 -17.70
CA ALA A 91 11.12 -8.53 -17.07
C ALA A 91 10.70 -8.30 -15.62
N GLN A 92 11.44 -7.47 -14.88
CA GLN A 92 11.27 -7.34 -13.43
C GLN A 92 10.70 -6.00 -12.98
N THR A 93 10.79 -4.91 -13.75
CA THR A 93 10.36 -3.58 -13.32
C THR A 93 9.10 -3.05 -14.01
N TRP A 94 8.81 -3.48 -15.24
CA TRP A 94 7.65 -2.96 -15.97
C TRP A 94 6.32 -3.23 -15.25
N LEU A 95 6.11 -4.46 -14.84
CA LEU A 95 4.84 -4.83 -14.20
C LEU A 95 4.63 -4.13 -12.86
N PRO A 96 5.63 -4.12 -11.93
CA PRO A 96 5.54 -3.35 -10.69
C PRO A 96 5.31 -1.87 -10.89
N ILE A 97 6.02 -1.22 -11.83
CA ILE A 97 5.85 0.21 -12.05
C ILE A 97 4.49 0.55 -12.66
N PHE A 98 3.97 -0.27 -13.58
CA PHE A 98 2.63 -0.07 -14.12
C PHE A 98 1.53 -0.34 -13.10
N GLY A 99 1.71 -1.33 -12.21
CA GLY A 99 0.80 -1.56 -11.09
C GLY A 99 0.79 -0.37 -10.12
N PHE A 100 1.97 0.10 -9.75
CA PHE A 100 2.15 1.25 -8.89
C PHE A 100 1.54 2.53 -9.50
N LEU A 101 1.83 2.83 -10.77
CA LEU A 101 1.26 3.98 -11.48
C LEU A 101 -0.24 3.84 -11.72
N GLY A 102 -0.72 2.64 -12.06
CA GLY A 102 -2.14 2.38 -12.24
C GLY A 102 -2.93 2.64 -10.95
N GLY A 103 -2.42 2.16 -9.81
CA GLY A 103 -2.97 2.49 -8.49
C GLY A 103 -2.92 3.99 -8.20
N ALA A 104 -1.78 4.63 -8.49
CA ALA A 104 -1.61 6.08 -8.33
C ALA A 104 -2.64 6.89 -9.13
N ILE A 105 -2.91 6.52 -10.38
CA ILE A 105 -3.89 7.20 -11.24
C ILE A 105 -5.30 7.06 -10.66
N VAL A 106 -5.68 5.86 -10.23
CA VAL A 106 -6.99 5.64 -9.57
C VAL A 106 -7.13 6.53 -8.33
N GLY A 107 -6.12 6.55 -7.47
CA GLY A 107 -6.11 7.37 -6.27
C GLY A 107 -6.07 8.87 -6.57
N LEU A 108 -5.32 9.30 -7.60
CA LEU A 108 -5.24 10.70 -8.02
C LEU A 108 -6.57 11.24 -8.52
N ILE A 109 -7.32 10.43 -9.27
CA ILE A 109 -8.67 10.79 -9.73
C ILE A 109 -9.60 10.97 -8.52
N ASP A 110 -9.55 10.06 -7.55
CA ASP A 110 -10.38 10.15 -6.34
C ASP A 110 -10.04 11.38 -5.50
N ASP A 111 -8.77 11.57 -5.20
CA ASP A 111 -8.28 12.72 -4.42
C ASP A 111 -8.57 14.04 -5.15
N GLY A 112 -8.40 14.09 -6.47
CA GLY A 112 -8.72 15.27 -7.29
C GLY A 112 -10.20 15.64 -7.19
N ILE A 113 -11.10 14.68 -7.32
CA ILE A 113 -12.54 14.91 -7.15
C ILE A 113 -12.86 15.33 -5.71
N ASN A 114 -12.19 14.74 -4.72
CA ASN A 114 -12.41 15.10 -3.31
C ASN A 114 -11.96 16.54 -3.00
N VAL A 115 -10.80 16.95 -3.50
CA VAL A 115 -10.20 18.26 -3.20
C VAL A 115 -10.88 19.38 -4.01
N PHE A 116 -11.03 19.17 -5.32
CA PHE A 116 -11.49 20.20 -6.26
C PHE A 116 -12.99 20.11 -6.58
N GLY A 117 -13.64 18.97 -6.34
CA GLY A 117 -15.06 18.78 -6.62
C GLY A 117 -15.97 19.71 -5.81
N SER A 118 -17.14 20.05 -6.37
CA SER A 118 -18.17 20.86 -5.72
C SER A 118 -19.50 20.09 -5.64
N GLY A 119 -20.36 20.45 -4.68
CA GLY A 119 -21.68 19.83 -4.52
C GLY A 119 -21.63 18.37 -4.00
N GLU A 120 -22.51 17.53 -4.52
CA GLU A 120 -22.62 16.10 -4.09
C GLU A 120 -21.38 15.27 -4.40
N GLY A 121 -20.52 15.69 -5.35
CA GLY A 121 -19.22 15.06 -5.66
C GLY A 121 -18.09 15.38 -4.70
N ALA A 122 -18.30 16.28 -3.75
CA ALA A 122 -17.26 16.75 -2.83
C ALA A 122 -16.71 15.70 -1.84
N GLY A 123 -17.11 14.43 -1.96
CA GLY A 123 -16.66 13.33 -1.11
C GLY A 123 -15.72 12.33 -1.79
N GLY A 124 -15.23 12.62 -3.00
CA GLY A 124 -14.48 11.68 -3.84
C GLY A 124 -15.38 10.69 -4.58
N LEU A 125 -14.77 9.72 -5.26
CA LEU A 125 -15.50 8.68 -6.00
C LEU A 125 -16.30 7.76 -5.08
N ARG A 126 -17.42 7.25 -5.60
CA ARG A 126 -18.14 6.17 -4.92
C ARG A 126 -17.29 4.91 -4.88
N ALA A 127 -17.35 4.17 -3.76
CA ALA A 127 -16.54 2.96 -3.57
C ALA A 127 -16.64 1.93 -4.71
N PRO A 128 -17.83 1.64 -5.32
CA PRO A 128 -17.90 0.73 -6.46
C PRO A 128 -17.12 1.19 -7.69
N ILE A 129 -17.05 2.51 -7.94
CA ILE A 129 -16.31 3.06 -9.07
C ILE A 129 -14.82 2.88 -8.86
N LYS A 130 -14.30 3.21 -7.67
CA LYS A 130 -12.88 2.95 -7.32
C LYS A 130 -12.53 1.47 -7.47
N PHE A 131 -13.40 0.60 -6.93
CA PHE A 131 -13.22 -0.85 -7.04
C PHE A 131 -13.18 -1.31 -8.51
N ALA A 132 -14.08 -0.81 -9.36
CA ALA A 132 -14.10 -1.14 -10.78
C ALA A 132 -12.82 -0.65 -11.49
N MET A 133 -12.37 0.57 -11.22
CA MET A 133 -11.16 1.13 -11.85
C MET A 133 -9.92 0.31 -11.50
N ILE A 134 -9.69 0.00 -10.21
CA ILE A 134 -8.54 -0.82 -9.82
C ILE A 134 -8.65 -2.26 -10.35
N THR A 135 -9.86 -2.80 -10.47
CA THR A 135 -10.10 -4.12 -11.07
C THR A 135 -9.71 -4.14 -12.54
N VAL A 136 -10.07 -3.11 -13.32
CA VAL A 136 -9.69 -3.02 -14.74
C VAL A 136 -8.17 -2.95 -14.88
N VAL A 137 -7.49 -2.10 -14.11
CA VAL A 137 -6.02 -2.03 -14.09
C VAL A 137 -5.42 -3.41 -13.77
N SER A 138 -5.94 -4.07 -12.75
CA SER A 138 -5.44 -5.37 -12.28
C SER A 138 -5.68 -6.49 -13.30
N LEU A 139 -6.81 -6.48 -13.99
CA LEU A 139 -7.11 -7.46 -15.06
C LEU A 139 -6.12 -7.35 -16.23
N VAL A 140 -5.84 -6.12 -16.68
CA VAL A 140 -4.87 -5.88 -17.75
C VAL A 140 -3.48 -6.37 -17.35
N LEU A 141 -3.03 -6.04 -16.13
CA LEU A 141 -1.73 -6.47 -15.62
C LEU A 141 -1.68 -7.99 -15.38
N GLY A 142 -2.75 -8.58 -14.87
CA GLY A 142 -2.87 -10.01 -14.66
C GLY A 142 -2.85 -10.81 -15.96
N TRP A 143 -3.51 -10.28 -17.01
CA TRP A 143 -3.42 -10.87 -18.34
C TRP A 143 -1.98 -10.83 -18.86
N PHE A 144 -1.30 -9.69 -18.70
CA PHE A 144 0.09 -9.54 -19.11
C PHE A 144 1.01 -10.51 -18.34
N PHE A 145 0.81 -10.63 -17.03
CA PHE A 145 1.54 -11.54 -16.14
C PHE A 145 1.39 -13.02 -16.57
N ALA A 146 0.15 -13.46 -16.82
CA ALA A 146 -0.12 -14.84 -17.16
C ALA A 146 0.28 -15.20 -18.60
N TYR A 147 -0.08 -14.35 -19.59
CA TYR A 147 0.06 -14.72 -21.02
C TYR A 147 1.28 -14.15 -21.71
N LYS A 148 1.87 -13.05 -21.21
CA LYS A 148 3.08 -12.46 -21.79
C LYS A 148 4.34 -12.85 -21.06
N LEU A 149 4.27 -12.94 -19.72
CA LEU A 149 5.40 -13.41 -18.90
C LEU A 149 5.35 -14.92 -18.65
N GLY A 150 4.26 -15.60 -19.00
CA GLY A 150 4.13 -17.05 -18.93
C GLY A 150 4.00 -17.61 -17.51
N TRP A 151 3.54 -16.79 -16.56
CA TRP A 151 3.34 -17.22 -15.17
C TRP A 151 1.99 -17.91 -15.03
N THR A 152 1.99 -19.24 -14.87
CA THR A 152 0.79 -20.08 -14.79
C THR A 152 0.77 -20.98 -13.54
N SER A 153 1.85 -20.94 -12.75
CA SER A 153 1.99 -21.68 -11.51
C SER A 153 2.15 -20.77 -10.29
N ILE A 154 1.67 -21.25 -9.14
CA ILE A 154 1.82 -20.60 -7.83
C ILE A 154 2.61 -21.50 -6.89
N HIS A 155 3.52 -20.93 -6.12
CA HIS A 155 4.24 -21.64 -5.09
C HIS A 155 3.42 -21.72 -3.79
N ILE A 156 3.17 -22.96 -3.35
CA ILE A 156 2.59 -23.24 -2.02
C ILE A 156 3.74 -23.57 -1.07
N PRO A 157 3.92 -22.82 0.02
CA PRO A 157 4.96 -23.11 1.01
C PRO A 157 4.90 -24.56 1.46
N PHE A 158 6.05 -25.23 1.45
CA PHE A 158 6.24 -26.65 1.81
C PHE A 158 5.60 -27.68 0.86
N ALA A 159 4.76 -27.27 -0.10
CA ALA A 159 4.12 -28.19 -1.06
C ALA A 159 4.71 -28.04 -2.49
N GLY A 160 5.39 -26.92 -2.77
CA GLY A 160 6.02 -26.67 -4.07
C GLY A 160 5.12 -25.90 -5.05
N ASP A 161 5.49 -25.94 -6.33
CA ASP A 161 4.79 -25.19 -7.38
C ASP A 161 3.59 -26.00 -7.90
N ILE A 162 2.42 -25.36 -7.95
CA ILE A 162 1.17 -25.94 -8.48
C ILE A 162 0.76 -25.14 -9.73
N GLU A 163 0.56 -25.86 -10.82
CA GLU A 163 0.07 -25.32 -12.09
C GLU A 163 -1.44 -25.02 -11.98
N ILE A 164 -1.84 -23.77 -12.13
CA ILE A 164 -3.25 -23.34 -12.05
C ILE A 164 -3.82 -22.83 -13.36
N GLY A 165 -2.97 -22.67 -14.38
CA GLY A 165 -3.34 -22.19 -15.70
C GLY A 165 -3.56 -20.68 -15.76
N GLY A 166 -3.50 -20.12 -16.99
CA GLY A 166 -3.47 -18.68 -17.19
C GLY A 166 -4.73 -17.94 -16.73
N VAL A 167 -5.93 -18.50 -16.96
CA VAL A 167 -7.20 -17.83 -16.57
C VAL A 167 -7.31 -17.68 -15.06
N VAL A 168 -7.01 -18.74 -14.31
CA VAL A 168 -7.03 -18.71 -12.85
C VAL A 168 -5.96 -17.78 -12.32
N MET A 169 -4.78 -17.74 -12.96
CA MET A 169 -3.70 -16.83 -12.61
C MET A 169 -4.11 -15.36 -12.80
N VAL A 170 -4.82 -14.99 -13.88
CA VAL A 170 -5.35 -13.64 -14.06
C VAL A 170 -6.33 -13.28 -12.94
N GLY A 171 -7.23 -14.19 -12.59
CA GLY A 171 -8.17 -13.99 -11.48
C GLY A 171 -7.47 -13.79 -10.15
N LEU A 172 -6.48 -14.63 -9.85
CA LEU A 172 -5.70 -14.58 -8.61
C LEU A 172 -4.85 -13.30 -8.51
N PHE A 173 -4.19 -12.92 -9.61
CA PHE A 173 -3.44 -11.66 -9.71
C PHE A 173 -4.35 -10.45 -9.46
N THR A 174 -5.51 -10.44 -10.14
CA THR A 174 -6.50 -9.36 -9.98
C THR A 174 -6.97 -9.28 -8.53
N PHE A 175 -7.31 -10.42 -7.92
CA PHE A 175 -7.70 -10.47 -6.52
C PHE A 175 -6.61 -9.92 -5.61
N ALA A 176 -5.36 -10.34 -5.79
CA ALA A 176 -4.23 -9.88 -4.99
C ALA A 176 -4.07 -8.36 -5.06
N VAL A 177 -4.02 -7.79 -6.26
CA VAL A 177 -3.82 -6.35 -6.46
C VAL A 177 -4.99 -5.53 -5.94
N VAL A 178 -6.24 -5.95 -6.19
CA VAL A 178 -7.44 -5.26 -5.69
C VAL A 178 -7.50 -5.33 -4.17
N ALA A 179 -7.24 -6.50 -3.58
CA ALA A 179 -7.27 -6.70 -2.13
C ALA A 179 -6.22 -5.84 -1.42
N THR A 180 -4.96 -5.84 -1.90
CA THR A 180 -3.88 -5.03 -1.32
C THR A 180 -4.11 -3.54 -1.49
N SER A 181 -4.59 -3.10 -2.66
CA SER A 181 -4.90 -1.68 -2.90
C SER A 181 -5.93 -1.15 -1.91
N ASN A 182 -7.01 -1.90 -1.69
CA ASN A 182 -8.04 -1.52 -0.73
C ASN A 182 -7.55 -1.65 0.72
N ALA A 183 -6.77 -2.68 1.06
CA ALA A 183 -6.28 -2.90 2.41
C ALA A 183 -5.30 -1.81 2.85
N VAL A 184 -4.37 -1.40 1.99
CA VAL A 184 -3.46 -0.29 2.27
C VAL A 184 -4.22 1.04 2.38
N ASN A 185 -5.19 1.29 1.50
CA ASN A 185 -6.03 2.50 1.56
C ASN A 185 -6.86 2.56 2.86
N ILE A 186 -7.44 1.45 3.32
CA ILE A 186 -8.17 1.37 4.59
C ILE A 186 -7.23 1.63 5.78
N SER A 187 -5.98 1.23 5.69
CA SER A 187 -4.98 1.41 6.76
C SER A 187 -4.42 2.84 6.84
N ASP A 188 -4.68 3.71 5.86
CA ASP A 188 -4.24 5.13 5.86
C ASP A 188 -5.17 6.03 6.71
N GLY A 189 -5.49 5.56 7.93
CA GLY A 189 -6.37 6.26 8.87
C GLY A 189 -5.64 6.97 10.01
N LEU A 190 -4.43 6.55 10.37
CA LEU A 190 -3.60 7.14 11.41
C LEU A 190 -2.27 7.63 10.85
N ASP A 191 -1.75 8.71 11.48
CA ASP A 191 -0.46 9.29 11.10
C ASP A 191 0.66 8.25 11.24
N GLY A 192 1.40 7.97 10.16
CA GLY A 192 2.49 7.00 10.11
C GLY A 192 2.09 5.53 9.93
N LEU A 193 0.81 5.18 10.04
CA LEU A 193 0.40 3.77 10.03
C LEU A 193 0.65 3.10 8.67
N ALA A 194 -0.05 3.52 7.62
CA ALA A 194 0.04 2.88 6.31
C ALA A 194 1.46 2.94 5.72
N GLY A 195 2.14 4.09 5.87
CA GLY A 195 3.52 4.26 5.39
C GLY A 195 4.50 3.32 6.07
N GLY A 196 4.43 3.18 7.39
CA GLY A 196 5.31 2.28 8.14
C GLY A 196 5.05 0.81 7.85
N LEU A 197 3.78 0.39 7.78
CA LEU A 197 3.41 -0.98 7.42
C LEU A 197 3.86 -1.33 6.00
N ALA A 198 3.67 -0.42 5.04
CA ALA A 198 4.11 -0.63 3.66
C ALA A 198 5.64 -0.71 3.55
N MET A 199 6.37 0.15 4.28
CA MET A 199 7.84 0.12 4.31
C MET A 199 8.36 -1.25 4.76
N VAL A 200 7.79 -1.83 5.81
CA VAL A 200 8.15 -3.16 6.30
C VAL A 200 7.80 -4.25 5.28
N ALA A 201 6.60 -4.19 4.68
CA ALA A 201 6.16 -5.18 3.70
C ALA A 201 7.02 -5.15 2.43
N TYR A 202 7.30 -3.98 1.86
CA TYR A 202 8.18 -3.84 0.70
C TYR A 202 9.62 -4.27 1.01
N GLY A 203 10.13 -3.97 2.21
CA GLY A 203 11.43 -4.46 2.66
C GLY A 203 11.49 -6.00 2.70
N ALA A 204 10.46 -6.66 3.23
CA ALA A 204 10.37 -8.11 3.29
C ALA A 204 10.31 -8.76 1.90
N PHE A 205 9.40 -8.29 1.03
CA PHE A 205 9.31 -8.82 -0.33
C PHE A 205 10.56 -8.48 -1.17
N GLY A 206 11.17 -7.31 -0.95
CA GLY A 206 12.46 -6.98 -1.54
C GLY A 206 13.55 -7.97 -1.13
N THR A 207 13.62 -8.32 0.15
CA THR A 207 14.55 -9.35 0.65
C THR A 207 14.31 -10.70 -0.01
N ILE A 208 13.05 -11.13 -0.16
CA ILE A 208 12.70 -12.37 -0.89
C ILE A 208 13.16 -12.26 -2.35
N ALA A 209 12.89 -11.14 -3.03
CA ALA A 209 13.31 -10.91 -4.41
C ALA A 209 14.85 -10.99 -4.57
N LEU A 210 15.62 -10.39 -3.64
CA LEU A 210 17.07 -10.43 -3.63
C LEU A 210 17.60 -11.87 -3.55
N PHE A 211 17.08 -12.66 -2.62
CA PHE A 211 17.48 -14.07 -2.46
C PHE A 211 17.02 -14.96 -3.63
N ARG A 212 15.99 -14.55 -4.38
CA ARG A 212 15.57 -15.21 -5.63
C ARG A 212 16.40 -14.78 -6.84
N GLY A 213 17.38 -13.88 -6.68
CA GLY A 213 18.16 -13.32 -7.79
C GLY A 213 17.39 -12.32 -8.66
N GLN A 214 16.22 -11.85 -8.21
CA GLN A 214 15.40 -10.84 -8.91
C GLN A 214 15.89 -9.43 -8.53
N VAL A 215 17.09 -9.09 -8.98
CA VAL A 215 17.83 -7.87 -8.55
C VAL A 215 17.04 -6.59 -8.85
N TYR A 216 16.45 -6.49 -10.03
CA TYR A 216 15.71 -5.29 -10.41
C TYR A 216 14.38 -5.16 -9.68
N LEU A 217 13.73 -6.28 -9.34
CA LEU A 217 12.53 -6.29 -8.50
C LEU A 217 12.87 -5.90 -7.04
N PHE A 218 13.99 -6.42 -6.52
CA PHE A 218 14.51 -5.98 -5.22
C PHE A 218 14.78 -4.47 -5.23
N ALA A 219 15.47 -3.98 -6.26
CA ALA A 219 15.80 -2.56 -6.38
C ALA A 219 14.52 -1.69 -6.48
N PHE A 220 13.47 -2.14 -7.19
CA PHE A 220 12.17 -1.47 -7.18
C PHE A 220 11.56 -1.41 -5.76
N CYS A 221 11.57 -2.51 -5.03
CA CYS A 221 11.11 -2.50 -3.63
C CYS A 221 11.90 -1.50 -2.79
N MET A 222 13.21 -1.42 -2.99
CA MET A 222 14.08 -0.49 -2.27
C MET A 222 13.85 0.97 -2.66
N THR A 223 13.48 1.28 -3.92
CA THR A 223 13.05 2.65 -4.28
C THR A 223 11.79 3.05 -3.52
N VAL A 224 10.82 2.14 -3.40
CA VAL A 224 9.59 2.40 -2.62
C VAL A 224 9.92 2.59 -1.14
N VAL A 225 10.78 1.76 -0.56
CA VAL A 225 11.26 1.91 0.83
C VAL A 225 11.96 3.26 1.03
N GLY A 226 12.80 3.69 0.10
CA GLY A 226 13.46 5.00 0.15
C GLY A 226 12.48 6.17 0.18
N TRP A 227 11.45 6.13 -0.68
CA TRP A 227 10.36 7.09 -0.59
C TRP A 227 9.66 7.05 0.77
N LEU A 228 9.32 5.86 1.27
CA LEU A 228 8.59 5.71 2.52
C LEU A 228 9.36 6.21 3.74
N PHE A 229 10.69 6.13 3.76
CA PHE A 229 11.50 6.79 4.78
C PHE A 229 11.29 8.31 4.78
N SER A 230 11.32 8.94 3.61
CA SER A 230 11.04 10.38 3.48
C SER A 230 9.58 10.71 3.88
N TYR A 231 8.62 9.92 3.42
CA TYR A 231 7.21 10.14 3.74
C TYR A 231 6.95 10.03 5.25
N VAL A 232 7.40 8.95 5.89
CA VAL A 232 7.21 8.71 7.32
C VAL A 232 7.86 9.81 8.15
N TRP A 233 9.02 10.34 7.76
CA TRP A 233 9.65 11.48 8.43
C TRP A 233 8.70 12.67 8.62
N PHE A 234 7.84 12.93 7.66
CA PHE A 234 6.86 14.02 7.72
C PHE A 234 5.48 13.60 8.21
N ASN A 235 5.19 12.30 8.22
CA ASN A 235 3.88 11.75 8.55
C ASN A 235 3.81 11.11 9.95
N VAL A 236 4.91 11.08 10.72
CA VAL A 236 4.86 10.72 12.18
C VAL A 236 3.95 11.70 12.93
N PRO A 237 3.18 11.22 13.92
CA PRO A 237 2.29 12.11 14.70
C PRO A 237 3.05 13.27 15.39
N PRO A 238 2.63 14.52 15.21
CA PRO A 238 1.52 15.02 14.40
C PRO A 238 1.92 15.22 12.93
N ALA A 239 1.27 14.54 11.99
CA ALA A 239 1.61 14.57 10.58
C ALA A 239 1.56 15.98 9.98
N ARG A 240 2.49 16.27 9.06
CA ARG A 240 2.48 17.50 8.27
C ARG A 240 1.56 17.43 7.05
N PHE A 241 1.39 16.23 6.48
CA PHE A 241 0.52 15.93 5.35
C PHE A 241 0.16 14.44 5.33
N MET A 242 -0.90 14.10 4.59
CA MET A 242 -1.33 12.72 4.35
C MET A 242 -0.98 12.30 2.94
N MET A 243 -0.71 10.98 2.72
CA MET A 243 -0.38 10.49 1.38
C MET A 243 -1.57 10.57 0.42
N GLY A 244 -2.78 10.46 0.94
CA GLY A 244 -4.00 10.43 0.14
C GLY A 244 -4.21 9.10 -0.57
N ASP A 245 -5.32 9.03 -1.32
CA ASP A 245 -5.66 7.84 -2.08
C ASP A 245 -4.62 7.58 -3.20
N VAL A 246 -3.99 8.63 -3.75
CA VAL A 246 -2.91 8.51 -4.73
C VAL A 246 -1.74 7.67 -4.22
N GLY A 247 -1.31 7.88 -2.97
CA GLY A 247 -0.19 7.12 -2.39
C GLY A 247 -0.61 5.72 -1.94
N SER A 248 -1.74 5.61 -1.25
CA SER A 248 -2.18 4.34 -0.67
C SER A 248 -2.57 3.30 -1.74
N PHE A 249 -3.25 3.72 -2.83
CA PHE A 249 -3.55 2.82 -3.95
C PHE A 249 -2.30 2.45 -4.75
N ALA A 250 -1.34 3.39 -4.93
CA ALA A 250 -0.05 3.09 -5.55
C ALA A 250 0.71 2.01 -4.78
N LEU A 251 0.86 2.20 -3.47
CA LEU A 251 1.53 1.25 -2.59
C LEU A 251 0.84 -0.11 -2.58
N GLY A 252 -0.48 -0.13 -2.46
CA GLY A 252 -1.22 -1.38 -2.41
C GLY A 252 -1.16 -2.15 -3.72
N ALA A 253 -1.36 -1.47 -4.86
CA ALA A 253 -1.28 -2.11 -6.17
C ALA A 253 0.14 -2.65 -6.46
N GLY A 254 1.17 -1.83 -6.21
CA GLY A 254 2.55 -2.27 -6.35
C GLY A 254 2.90 -3.46 -5.46
N LEU A 255 2.44 -3.48 -4.20
CA LEU A 255 2.67 -4.59 -3.26
C LEU A 255 2.02 -5.89 -3.75
N GLY A 256 0.78 -5.82 -4.26
CA GLY A 256 0.11 -6.98 -4.86
C GLY A 256 0.89 -7.54 -6.04
N VAL A 257 1.36 -6.67 -6.96
CA VAL A 257 2.20 -7.09 -8.08
C VAL A 257 3.51 -7.73 -7.62
N VAL A 258 4.21 -7.11 -6.67
CA VAL A 258 5.49 -7.63 -6.14
C VAL A 258 5.30 -9.00 -5.50
N SER A 259 4.22 -9.20 -4.72
CA SER A 259 3.94 -10.51 -4.11
C SER A 259 3.73 -11.64 -5.14
N MET A 260 3.09 -11.30 -6.27
CA MET A 260 2.90 -12.22 -7.40
C MET A 260 4.23 -12.52 -8.11
N MET A 261 5.02 -11.48 -8.43
CA MET A 261 6.29 -11.62 -9.13
C MET A 261 7.37 -12.34 -8.31
N THR A 262 7.31 -12.27 -7.00
CA THR A 262 8.18 -13.06 -6.12
C THR A 262 7.69 -14.50 -5.94
N ASN A 263 6.58 -14.89 -6.59
CA ASN A 263 5.89 -16.16 -6.38
C ASN A 263 5.60 -16.46 -4.89
N SER A 264 5.32 -15.41 -4.13
CA SER A 264 5.17 -15.45 -2.67
C SER A 264 3.82 -14.91 -2.21
N LEU A 265 2.79 -15.02 -3.09
CA LEU A 265 1.45 -14.53 -2.79
C LEU A 265 0.90 -15.05 -1.47
N LEU A 266 1.11 -16.34 -1.16
CA LEU A 266 0.61 -16.95 0.07
C LEU A 266 1.32 -16.44 1.34
N LEU A 267 2.47 -15.77 1.20
CA LEU A 267 3.14 -15.07 2.30
C LEU A 267 2.61 -13.65 2.50
N LEU A 268 1.86 -13.11 1.53
CA LEU A 268 1.29 -11.77 1.64
C LEU A 268 0.38 -11.59 2.87
N PRO A 269 -0.52 -12.54 3.23
CA PRO A 269 -1.29 -12.44 4.46
C PRO A 269 -0.44 -12.53 5.74
N VAL A 270 0.73 -13.13 5.69
CA VAL A 270 1.66 -13.21 6.82
C VAL A 270 2.44 -11.91 6.96
N ILE A 271 3.14 -11.48 5.90
CA ILE A 271 3.95 -10.26 5.86
C ILE A 271 3.06 -9.02 6.06
N GLY A 272 1.91 -9.00 5.40
CA GLY A 272 0.91 -7.92 5.45
C GLY A 272 -0.21 -8.17 6.47
N LEU A 273 0.03 -8.93 7.54
CA LEU A 273 -1.02 -9.34 8.49
C LEU A 273 -1.85 -8.16 9.00
N LEU A 274 -1.23 -7.04 9.27
CA LEU A 274 -1.95 -5.87 9.77
C LEU A 274 -2.85 -5.25 8.70
N PHE A 275 -2.48 -5.26 7.43
CA PHE A 275 -3.37 -4.87 6.33
C PHE A 275 -4.60 -5.80 6.24
N VAL A 276 -4.38 -7.11 6.45
CA VAL A 276 -5.47 -8.10 6.50
C VAL A 276 -6.40 -7.84 7.68
N ILE A 277 -5.86 -7.54 8.86
CA ILE A 277 -6.65 -7.24 10.07
C ILE A 277 -7.44 -5.94 9.89
N GLU A 278 -6.84 -4.89 9.34
CA GLU A 278 -7.49 -3.61 9.06
C GLU A 278 -8.67 -3.77 8.10
N ALA A 279 -8.42 -4.35 6.93
CA ALA A 279 -9.45 -4.60 5.93
C ALA A 279 -10.50 -5.61 6.42
N GLY A 280 -10.06 -6.69 7.06
CA GLY A 280 -10.91 -7.74 7.60
C GLY A 280 -11.85 -7.23 8.69
N SER A 281 -11.37 -6.42 9.63
CA SER A 281 -12.21 -5.82 10.67
C SER A 281 -13.29 -4.90 10.10
N SER A 282 -12.96 -4.15 9.04
CA SER A 282 -13.93 -3.31 8.33
C SER A 282 -14.98 -4.16 7.60
N LEU A 283 -14.55 -5.21 6.91
CA LEU A 283 -15.45 -6.12 6.20
C LEU A 283 -16.39 -6.84 7.17
N ILE A 284 -15.86 -7.40 8.25
CA ILE A 284 -16.64 -8.08 9.30
C ILE A 284 -17.68 -7.12 9.89
N GLN A 285 -17.28 -5.88 10.20
CA GLN A 285 -18.20 -4.87 10.72
C GLN A 285 -19.33 -4.54 9.74
N MET A 286 -19.01 -4.39 8.44
CA MET A 286 -20.01 -4.14 7.40
C MET A 286 -21.00 -5.30 7.26
N ILE A 287 -20.49 -6.53 7.21
CA ILE A 287 -21.34 -7.75 7.14
C ILE A 287 -22.22 -7.86 8.37
N SER A 288 -21.65 -7.68 9.58
CA SER A 288 -22.41 -7.77 10.82
C SER A 288 -23.52 -6.72 10.92
N LYS A 289 -23.24 -5.49 10.53
CA LYS A 289 -24.27 -4.43 10.47
C LYS A 289 -25.38 -4.75 9.45
N LYS A 290 -25.00 -5.24 8.27
CA LYS A 290 -25.96 -5.51 7.19
C LYS A 290 -26.91 -6.67 7.54
N TYR A 291 -26.36 -7.81 7.98
CA TYR A 291 -27.11 -9.05 8.17
C TYR A 291 -27.60 -9.25 9.62
N PHE A 292 -26.77 -8.91 10.60
CA PHE A 292 -27.08 -9.15 12.01
C PHE A 292 -27.51 -7.89 12.78
N LYS A 293 -27.54 -6.70 12.10
CA LYS A 293 -27.93 -5.40 12.68
C LYS A 293 -27.21 -5.02 13.98
N ARG A 294 -26.03 -5.59 14.22
CA ARG A 294 -25.22 -5.33 15.43
C ARG A 294 -23.78 -4.95 15.07
N LYS A 295 -23.13 -4.22 15.98
CA LYS A 295 -21.71 -3.90 15.88
C LYS A 295 -20.91 -5.01 16.60
N ILE A 296 -19.82 -5.46 15.99
CA ILE A 296 -18.81 -6.31 16.63
C ILE A 296 -17.74 -5.44 17.27
N PHE A 297 -17.24 -4.46 16.53
CA PHE A 297 -16.25 -3.50 17.00
C PHE A 297 -16.94 -2.18 17.40
N ILE A 298 -16.37 -1.45 18.37
CA ILE A 298 -16.82 -0.09 18.75
C ILE A 298 -16.78 0.81 17.51
N SER A 299 -15.69 0.75 16.77
CA SER A 299 -15.47 1.36 15.46
C SER A 299 -14.66 0.41 14.58
N ALA A 300 -14.67 0.59 13.27
CA ALA A 300 -13.84 -0.14 12.31
C ALA A 300 -13.27 0.88 11.31
N PRO A 301 -12.06 0.67 10.83
CA PRO A 301 -11.12 -0.46 11.02
C PRO A 301 -10.63 -0.66 12.47
N ILE A 302 -9.77 -1.69 12.69
CA ILE A 302 -9.33 -2.09 14.03
C ILE A 302 -8.57 -0.97 14.76
N HIS A 303 -7.79 -0.14 14.07
CA HIS A 303 -7.11 1.00 14.68
C HIS A 303 -8.11 1.97 15.35
N HIS A 304 -9.24 2.25 14.72
CA HIS A 304 -10.30 3.08 15.32
C HIS A 304 -11.00 2.39 16.51
N HIS A 305 -11.07 1.06 16.54
CA HIS A 305 -11.54 0.34 17.70
C HIS A 305 -10.59 0.54 18.90
N LEU A 306 -9.28 0.46 18.67
CA LEU A 306 -8.27 0.67 19.70
C LEU A 306 -8.26 2.12 20.19
N GLU A 307 -8.40 3.11 19.29
CA GLU A 307 -8.56 4.51 19.69
C GLU A 307 -9.81 4.71 20.57
N ALA A 308 -10.95 4.15 20.14
CA ALA A 308 -12.20 4.21 20.89
C ALA A 308 -12.11 3.48 22.25
N SER A 309 -11.17 2.53 22.39
CA SER A 309 -10.84 1.84 23.64
C SER A 309 -9.83 2.61 24.50
N GLY A 310 -9.45 3.84 24.12
CA GLY A 310 -8.60 4.72 24.90
C GLY A 310 -7.09 4.61 24.60
N TRP A 311 -6.69 3.94 23.53
CA TRP A 311 -5.28 3.92 23.11
C TRP A 311 -4.92 5.20 22.34
N GLY A 312 -3.79 5.80 22.70
CA GLY A 312 -3.27 6.93 21.91
C GLY A 312 -2.74 6.50 20.54
N GLU A 313 -2.88 7.36 19.55
CA GLU A 313 -2.51 7.11 18.15
C GLU A 313 -1.06 6.60 18.01
N ALA A 314 -0.07 7.31 18.57
CA ALA A 314 1.33 6.92 18.50
C ALA A 314 1.58 5.51 19.11
N LYS A 315 0.86 5.15 20.18
CA LYS A 315 0.95 3.83 20.81
C LYS A 315 0.46 2.72 19.87
N ILE A 316 -0.63 2.97 19.13
CA ILE A 316 -1.18 2.02 18.16
C ILE A 316 -0.18 1.83 17.03
N VAL A 317 0.27 2.92 16.41
CA VAL A 317 1.17 2.91 15.26
C VAL A 317 2.49 2.21 15.59
N MET A 318 3.14 2.58 16.69
CA MET A 318 4.41 1.96 17.12
C MET A 318 4.27 0.45 17.37
N ARG A 319 3.19 0.01 18.02
CA ARG A 319 2.95 -1.43 18.25
C ARG A 319 2.68 -2.17 16.94
N PHE A 320 1.94 -1.56 16.03
CA PHE A 320 1.67 -2.15 14.72
C PHE A 320 2.95 -2.28 13.91
N TRP A 321 3.87 -1.31 13.96
CA TRP A 321 5.18 -1.44 13.31
C TRP A 321 6.00 -2.61 13.89
N VAL A 322 5.98 -2.80 15.21
CA VAL A 322 6.67 -3.94 15.85
C VAL A 322 6.07 -5.26 15.39
N ILE A 323 4.72 -5.38 15.40
CA ILE A 323 4.04 -6.59 14.93
C ILE A 323 4.35 -6.84 13.45
N ALA A 324 4.28 -5.80 12.60
CA ALA A 324 4.62 -5.91 11.18
C ALA A 324 6.06 -6.40 10.98
N GLY A 325 7.02 -5.87 11.75
CA GLY A 325 8.42 -6.32 11.70
C GLY A 325 8.57 -7.80 12.04
N VAL A 326 7.90 -8.27 13.10
CA VAL A 326 7.89 -9.71 13.45
C VAL A 326 7.27 -10.54 12.33
N CYS A 327 6.12 -10.12 11.78
CA CYS A 327 5.46 -10.81 10.67
C CYS A 327 6.33 -10.84 9.41
N ALA A 328 7.06 -9.77 9.12
CA ALA A 328 8.02 -9.72 8.02
C ALA A 328 9.15 -10.73 8.19
N ILE A 329 9.75 -10.82 9.38
CA ILE A 329 10.78 -11.81 9.70
C ILE A 329 10.25 -13.23 9.53
N VAL A 330 9.05 -13.52 10.06
CA VAL A 330 8.40 -14.83 9.90
C VAL A 330 8.13 -15.13 8.43
N GLY A 331 7.62 -14.18 7.65
CA GLY A 331 7.36 -14.36 6.23
C GLY A 331 8.63 -14.64 5.42
N VAL A 332 9.69 -13.89 5.66
CA VAL A 332 11.00 -14.12 5.01
C VAL A 332 11.57 -15.48 5.44
N PHE A 333 11.49 -15.84 6.72
CA PHE A 333 11.93 -17.15 7.21
C PHE A 333 11.17 -18.28 6.51
N ILE A 334 9.84 -18.19 6.40
CA ILE A 334 9.03 -19.19 5.66
C ILE A 334 9.49 -19.26 4.20
N ALA A 335 9.73 -18.12 3.53
CA ALA A 335 10.23 -18.11 2.16
C ALA A 335 11.56 -18.85 2.00
N MET A 336 12.47 -18.73 2.99
CA MET A 336 13.78 -19.38 2.97
C MET A 336 13.67 -20.90 3.15
N VAL A 337 12.76 -21.38 4.01
CA VAL A 337 12.67 -22.82 4.35
C VAL A 337 11.67 -23.58 3.49
N SER A 338 10.74 -22.90 2.82
CA SER A 338 9.64 -23.52 2.05
C SER A 338 9.98 -23.84 0.58
N GLY A 339 11.21 -23.52 0.13
CA GLY A 339 11.63 -23.73 -1.26
C GLY A 339 11.25 -22.61 -2.25
N ILE A 340 10.65 -21.53 -1.79
CA ILE A 340 10.43 -20.30 -2.61
C ILE A 340 11.78 -19.75 -3.08
N ILE A 341 12.75 -19.73 -2.20
CA ILE A 341 14.14 -19.35 -2.49
C ILE A 341 14.88 -20.64 -2.80
N LYS A 342 15.06 -20.92 -4.09
CA LYS A 342 15.88 -22.08 -4.53
C LYS A 342 17.35 -21.74 -4.24
N LYS A 343 18.06 -22.69 -3.59
CA LYS A 343 19.51 -22.59 -3.36
C LYS A 343 20.28 -22.70 -4.66
#